data_8a4fdcbd07de0336e8e18664f276a8e3
#
_entry.id   8a4fdcbd07de0336e8e18664f276a8e3
#
_cell.length_a   1.000
_cell.length_b   1.000
_cell.length_c   1.000
_cell.angle_alpha   90.00
_cell.angle_beta   90.00
_cell.angle_gamma   90.00
#
_symmetry.space_group_name_H-M   'P 1'
#
loop_
_entity.id
_entity.type
_entity.pdbx_description
1 polymer ?
#
loop_
_entity_poly.entity_id
_entity_poly.type
_entity_poly.pdbx_seq_one_letter_code
_entity_poly.pdbx_strand_id
1 'polypeptide(L)'
;HPNIIGIKDSTENIAQISETINLTPDDFVVLIGTGSVLLPGLNSGAKGGVLALANIAPNECLQIYNLFSEGRLEEAKEIQNRLIPVNKAITVKYGVAGLKTAMDMIDYYGGLPRKPLQELSLKDKEDLKIILEKANVLIHRQFGS
;
A
#
# COMPACT_ATOMS: atom_id res chain seq x y z
N HIS A 1 -25.99 -11.44 1.75
CA HIS A 1 -25.87 -12.90 1.83
C HIS A 1 -25.00 -13.27 3.04
N PRO A 2 -25.39 -14.26 3.88
CA PRO A 2 -24.72 -14.54 5.16
C PRO A 2 -23.23 -14.94 5.02
N ASN A 3 -22.82 -15.42 3.86
CA ASN A 3 -21.41 -15.77 3.60
C ASN A 3 -20.56 -14.60 3.10
N ILE A 4 -21.14 -13.41 2.92
CA ILE A 4 -20.41 -12.19 2.54
C ILE A 4 -20.24 -11.35 3.80
N ILE A 5 -19.05 -11.45 4.40
CA ILE A 5 -18.71 -10.87 5.71
C ILE A 5 -17.90 -9.58 5.62
N GLY A 6 -17.59 -9.13 4.41
CA GLY A 6 -16.79 -7.92 4.23
C GLY A 6 -16.50 -7.62 2.77
N ILE A 7 -15.85 -6.49 2.56
CA ILE A 7 -15.41 -6.02 1.24
C ILE A 7 -14.01 -5.41 1.33
N LYS A 8 -13.22 -5.53 0.26
CA LYS A 8 -12.05 -4.70 0.04
C LYS A 8 -12.39 -3.60 -0.96
N ASP A 9 -12.24 -2.34 -0.55
CA ASP A 9 -12.40 -1.18 -1.41
C ASP A 9 -11.04 -0.65 -1.85
N SER A 10 -10.79 -0.63 -3.17
CA SER A 10 -9.54 -0.17 -3.77
C SER A 10 -9.64 1.23 -4.37
N THR A 11 -10.71 1.95 -4.09
CA THR A 11 -10.84 3.37 -4.46
C THR A 11 -10.01 4.25 -3.53
N GLU A 12 -9.71 5.47 -3.96
CA GLU A 12 -9.15 6.51 -3.09
C GLU A 12 -10.26 7.43 -2.52
N ASN A 13 -11.54 7.05 -2.72
CA ASN A 13 -12.69 7.84 -2.31
C ASN A 13 -13.08 7.55 -0.85
N ILE A 14 -12.57 8.35 0.07
CA ILE A 14 -12.85 8.21 1.50
C ILE A 14 -14.33 8.40 1.84
N ALA A 15 -15.05 9.25 1.08
CA ALA A 15 -16.49 9.44 1.28
C ALA A 15 -17.25 8.14 0.98
N GLN A 16 -16.94 7.45 -0.12
CA GLN A 16 -17.54 6.15 -0.46
C GLN A 16 -17.20 5.08 0.58
N ILE A 17 -15.95 5.03 1.05
CA ILE A 17 -15.52 4.09 2.09
C ILE A 17 -16.32 4.32 3.38
N SER A 18 -16.44 5.58 3.81
CA SER A 18 -17.21 5.96 5.00
C SER A 18 -18.70 5.62 4.84
N GLU A 19 -19.28 5.88 3.67
CA GLU A 19 -20.67 5.53 3.38
C GLU A 19 -20.88 4.01 3.43
N THR A 20 -19.98 3.24 2.83
CA THR A 20 -20.02 1.76 2.89
C THR A 20 -20.00 1.26 4.33
N ILE A 21 -19.13 1.81 5.18
CA ILE A 21 -19.05 1.45 6.59
C ILE A 21 -20.36 1.77 7.32
N ASN A 22 -20.92 2.96 7.09
CA ASN A 22 -22.14 3.42 7.76
C ASN A 22 -23.41 2.67 7.31
N LEU A 23 -23.43 2.12 6.08
CA LEU A 23 -24.58 1.40 5.52
C LEU A 23 -24.54 -0.11 5.77
N THR A 24 -23.46 -0.62 6.34
CA THR A 24 -23.28 -2.07 6.61
C THR A 24 -23.37 -2.36 8.10
N PRO A 25 -23.76 -3.59 8.49
CA PRO A 25 -23.76 -4.01 9.89
C PRO A 25 -22.38 -3.91 10.54
N ASP A 26 -22.31 -3.77 11.87
CA ASP A 26 -21.07 -3.59 12.64
C ASP A 26 -20.06 -4.76 12.49
N ASP A 27 -20.54 -5.95 12.16
CA ASP A 27 -19.74 -7.14 11.92
C ASP A 27 -19.28 -7.28 10.47
N PHE A 28 -19.70 -6.37 9.57
CA PHE A 28 -19.23 -6.35 8.17
C PHE A 28 -17.88 -5.65 8.06
N VAL A 29 -16.88 -6.34 7.55
CA VAL A 29 -15.50 -5.86 7.51
C VAL A 29 -15.21 -5.09 6.23
N VAL A 30 -14.82 -3.82 6.34
CA VAL A 30 -14.31 -3.04 5.21
C VAL A 30 -12.78 -2.95 5.31
N LEU A 31 -12.09 -3.38 4.25
CA LEU A 31 -10.63 -3.31 4.12
C LEU A 31 -10.23 -2.33 3.02
N ILE A 32 -9.17 -1.58 3.27
CA ILE A 32 -8.58 -0.66 2.29
C ILE A 32 -7.75 -1.44 1.27
N GLY A 33 -7.94 -1.15 -0.01
CA GLY A 33 -7.25 -1.83 -1.12
C GLY A 33 -6.09 -1.03 -1.72
N THR A 34 -5.86 0.22 -1.29
CA THR A 34 -4.76 1.07 -1.79
C THR A 34 -3.99 1.75 -0.67
N GLY A 35 -2.66 1.71 -0.74
CA GLY A 35 -1.78 2.28 0.27
C GLY A 35 -1.86 3.80 0.39
N SER A 36 -2.32 4.52 -0.64
CA SER A 36 -2.44 5.99 -0.61
C SER A 36 -3.42 6.49 0.46
N VAL A 37 -4.41 5.67 0.85
CA VAL A 37 -5.47 6.05 1.79
C VAL A 37 -5.61 5.08 2.97
N LEU A 38 -4.53 4.37 3.33
CA LEU A 38 -4.58 3.43 4.46
C LEU A 38 -4.99 4.15 5.75
N LEU A 39 -4.25 5.18 6.17
CA LEU A 39 -4.55 5.92 7.40
C LEU A 39 -5.91 6.63 7.35
N PRO A 40 -6.29 7.40 6.30
CA PRO A 40 -7.62 7.96 6.21
C PRO A 40 -8.74 6.92 6.26
N GLY A 41 -8.54 5.77 5.62
CA GLY A 41 -9.51 4.67 5.65
C GLY A 41 -9.68 4.05 7.04
N LEU A 42 -8.58 3.87 7.79
CA LEU A 42 -8.61 3.43 9.19
C LEU A 42 -9.37 4.45 10.05
N ASN A 43 -9.11 5.76 9.88
CA ASN A 43 -9.83 6.82 10.56
C ASN A 43 -11.34 6.83 10.24
N SER A 44 -11.75 6.34 9.06
CA SER A 44 -13.15 6.19 8.67
C SER A 44 -13.81 4.94 9.25
N GLY A 45 -13.05 4.05 9.91
CA GLY A 45 -13.57 2.82 10.53
C GLY A 45 -13.23 1.52 9.78
N ALA A 46 -12.43 1.57 8.70
CA ALA A 46 -11.92 0.36 8.06
C ALA A 46 -11.07 -0.46 9.06
N LYS A 47 -11.13 -1.78 8.95
CA LYS A 47 -10.48 -2.69 9.91
C LYS A 47 -9.02 -3.02 9.57
N GLY A 48 -8.54 -2.59 8.40
CA GLY A 48 -7.18 -2.84 7.92
C GLY A 48 -7.08 -2.65 6.42
N GLY A 49 -6.08 -3.28 5.79
CA GLY A 49 -5.87 -3.18 4.35
C GLY A 49 -5.27 -4.42 3.71
N VAL A 50 -5.53 -4.61 2.41
CA VAL A 50 -4.88 -5.58 1.53
C VAL A 50 -4.21 -4.81 0.41
N LEU A 51 -2.93 -4.52 0.56
CA LEU A 51 -2.23 -3.48 -0.17
C LEU A 51 -1.12 -4.05 -1.08
N ALA A 52 -1.06 -3.60 -2.33
CA ALA A 52 0.11 -3.84 -3.19
C ALA A 52 1.40 -3.30 -2.56
N LEU A 53 1.31 -2.15 -1.88
CA LEU A 53 2.41 -1.50 -1.16
C LEU A 53 3.04 -2.42 -0.09
N ALA A 54 2.26 -3.26 0.55
CA ALA A 54 2.75 -4.17 1.60
C ALA A 54 3.71 -5.26 1.08
N ASN A 55 3.80 -5.48 -0.23
CA ASN A 55 4.83 -6.36 -0.80
C ASN A 55 6.24 -5.78 -0.71
N ILE A 56 6.38 -4.45 -0.64
CA ILE A 56 7.68 -3.77 -0.63
C ILE A 56 7.93 -2.93 0.63
N ALA A 57 6.89 -2.57 1.36
CA ALA A 57 6.94 -1.78 2.60
C ALA A 57 6.00 -2.35 3.67
N PRO A 58 6.11 -3.67 4.03
CA PRO A 58 5.20 -4.29 4.99
C PRO A 58 5.34 -3.70 6.39
N ASN A 59 6.55 -3.39 6.83
CA ASN A 59 6.80 -2.84 8.16
C ASN A 59 6.18 -1.45 8.32
N GLU A 60 6.32 -0.60 7.31
CA GLU A 60 5.74 0.73 7.29
C GLU A 60 4.20 0.68 7.28
N CYS A 61 3.61 -0.24 6.52
CA CYS A 61 2.16 -0.46 6.55
C CYS A 61 1.67 -0.89 7.94
N LEU A 62 2.41 -1.80 8.61
CA LEU A 62 2.12 -2.21 9.98
C LEU A 62 2.34 -1.08 10.98
N GLN A 63 3.39 -0.26 10.81
CA GLN A 63 3.62 0.91 11.66
C GLN A 63 2.46 1.91 11.57
N ILE A 64 1.94 2.21 10.38
CA ILE A 64 0.77 3.07 10.23
C ILE A 64 -0.42 2.50 11.01
N TYR A 65 -0.69 1.20 10.89
CA TYR A 65 -1.79 0.54 11.58
C TYR A 65 -1.61 0.58 13.11
N ASN A 66 -0.43 0.25 13.61
CA ASN A 66 -0.14 0.23 15.05
C ASN A 66 -0.21 1.64 15.67
N LEU A 67 0.42 2.63 15.03
CA LEU A 67 0.38 4.03 15.46
C LEU A 67 -1.05 4.59 15.47
N PHE A 68 -1.86 4.24 14.46
CA PHE A 68 -3.28 4.56 14.45
C PHE A 68 -3.99 3.94 15.66
N SER A 69 -3.75 2.65 15.95
CA SER A 69 -4.38 1.94 17.08
C SER A 69 -3.96 2.50 18.44
N GLU A 70 -2.75 3.06 18.53
CA GLU A 70 -2.20 3.73 19.71
C GLU A 70 -2.65 5.21 19.82
N GLY A 71 -3.38 5.75 18.85
CA GLY A 71 -3.79 7.15 18.82
C GLY A 71 -2.67 8.13 18.42
N ARG A 72 -1.52 7.65 17.94
CA ARG A 72 -0.34 8.45 17.52
C ARG A 72 -0.48 8.88 16.06
N LEU A 73 -1.51 9.67 15.79
CA LEU A 73 -1.96 9.96 14.43
C LEU A 73 -0.97 10.79 13.61
N GLU A 74 -0.24 11.74 14.22
CA GLU A 74 0.73 12.55 13.47
C GLU A 74 1.92 11.71 13.01
N GLU A 75 2.40 10.78 13.82
CA GLU A 75 3.47 9.87 13.43
C GLU A 75 3.02 8.90 12.32
N ALA A 76 1.80 8.38 12.41
CA ALA A 76 1.20 7.56 11.34
C ALA A 76 1.09 8.35 10.03
N LYS A 77 0.73 9.62 10.10
CA LYS A 77 0.58 10.52 8.95
C LYS A 77 1.92 10.82 8.27
N GLU A 78 3.00 10.97 9.03
CA GLU A 78 4.34 11.15 8.46
C GLU A 78 4.73 9.94 7.60
N ILE A 79 4.53 8.72 8.10
CA ILE A 79 4.81 7.49 7.34
C ILE A 79 3.88 7.39 6.14
N GLN A 80 2.58 7.65 6.33
CA GLN A 80 1.58 7.63 5.24
C GLN A 80 1.99 8.56 4.10
N ASN A 81 2.35 9.83 4.41
CA ASN A 81 2.73 10.82 3.41
C ASN A 81 4.00 10.42 2.63
N ARG A 82 4.97 9.83 3.32
CA ARG A 82 6.20 9.33 2.73
C ARG A 82 5.95 8.19 1.73
N LEU A 83 4.94 7.35 1.97
CA LEU A 83 4.62 6.19 1.16
C LEU A 83 3.66 6.46 -0.01
N ILE A 84 2.92 7.57 -0.02
CA ILE A 84 2.00 7.92 -1.10
C ILE A 84 2.69 7.92 -2.48
N PRO A 85 3.86 8.57 -2.69
CA PRO A 85 4.55 8.52 -3.97
C PRO A 85 4.94 7.11 -4.40
N VAL A 86 5.36 6.27 -3.45
CA VAL A 86 5.69 4.86 -3.69
C VAL A 86 4.47 4.09 -4.17
N ASN A 87 3.35 4.20 -3.42
CA ASN A 87 2.10 3.53 -3.81
C ASN A 87 1.65 3.96 -5.21
N LYS A 88 1.67 5.26 -5.51
CA LYS A 88 1.29 5.77 -6.85
C LYS A 88 2.22 5.25 -7.95
N ALA A 89 3.51 5.12 -7.68
CA ALA A 89 4.45 4.58 -8.64
C ALA A 89 4.13 3.11 -9.00
N ILE A 90 3.89 2.26 -8.00
CA ILE A 90 3.69 0.82 -8.19
C ILE A 90 2.25 0.41 -8.53
N THR A 91 1.28 1.32 -8.46
CA THR A 91 -0.12 1.01 -8.76
C THR A 91 -0.64 1.79 -9.97
N VAL A 92 -0.32 3.08 -10.10
CA VAL A 92 -0.85 3.96 -11.14
C VAL A 92 0.15 4.17 -12.26
N LYS A 93 1.37 4.64 -11.93
CA LYS A 93 2.36 5.06 -12.95
C LYS A 93 2.93 3.86 -13.70
N TYR A 94 3.40 2.85 -12.98
CA TYR A 94 4.08 1.68 -13.54
C TYR A 94 3.31 0.38 -13.35
N GLY A 95 2.26 0.40 -12.52
CA GLY A 95 1.39 -0.75 -12.28
C GLY A 95 2.12 -1.99 -11.78
N VAL A 96 1.65 -3.16 -12.16
CA VAL A 96 2.20 -4.46 -11.74
C VAL A 96 3.67 -4.61 -12.13
N ALA A 97 4.09 -4.11 -13.30
CA ALA A 97 5.50 -4.16 -13.71
C ALA A 97 6.39 -3.35 -12.75
N GLY A 98 5.90 -2.18 -12.30
CA GLY A 98 6.58 -1.36 -11.28
C GLY A 98 6.69 -2.05 -9.94
N LEU A 99 5.62 -2.68 -9.46
CA LEU A 99 5.65 -3.43 -8.21
C LEU A 99 6.66 -4.57 -8.26
N LYS A 100 6.65 -5.38 -9.33
CA LYS A 100 7.60 -6.48 -9.52
C LYS A 100 9.06 -6.00 -9.56
N THR A 101 9.31 -4.92 -10.30
CA THR A 101 10.63 -4.28 -10.35
C THR A 101 11.06 -3.76 -8.97
N ALA A 102 10.15 -3.14 -8.22
CA ALA A 102 10.44 -2.68 -6.85
C ALA A 102 10.78 -3.85 -5.91
N MET A 103 10.09 -4.99 -6.04
CA MET A 103 10.41 -6.21 -5.28
C MET A 103 11.83 -6.71 -5.58
N ASP A 104 12.23 -6.74 -6.86
CA ASP A 104 13.60 -7.12 -7.24
C ASP A 104 14.65 -6.13 -6.67
N MET A 105 14.31 -4.84 -6.55
CA MET A 105 15.20 -3.81 -6.00
C MET A 105 15.41 -3.90 -4.48
N ILE A 106 14.53 -4.61 -3.77
CA ILE A 106 14.62 -4.83 -2.31
C ILE A 106 14.99 -6.27 -1.95
N ASP A 107 15.66 -6.97 -2.87
CA ASP A 107 16.13 -8.35 -2.71
C ASP A 107 15.01 -9.41 -2.56
N TYR A 108 13.79 -9.10 -3.04
CA TYR A 108 12.73 -10.07 -3.21
C TYR A 108 12.64 -10.52 -4.68
N TYR A 109 11.92 -11.59 -4.94
CA TYR A 109 11.68 -12.05 -6.30
C TYR A 109 10.36 -11.47 -6.85
N GLY A 110 10.44 -10.43 -7.66
CA GLY A 110 9.32 -9.88 -8.41
C GLY A 110 9.05 -10.68 -9.70
N GLY A 111 10.12 -10.97 -10.45
CA GLY A 111 10.07 -11.69 -11.72
C GLY A 111 9.39 -10.88 -12.84
N LEU A 112 9.23 -11.51 -14.00
CA LEU A 112 8.65 -10.87 -15.17
C LEU A 112 7.13 -10.70 -15.05
N PRO A 113 6.56 -9.59 -15.54
CA PRO A 113 5.12 -9.44 -15.64
C PRO A 113 4.57 -10.39 -16.73
N ARG A 114 3.33 -10.86 -16.56
CA ARG A 114 2.65 -11.65 -17.61
C ARG A 114 2.22 -10.75 -18.76
N LYS A 115 2.34 -11.24 -19.99
CA LYS A 115 1.82 -10.56 -21.19
C LYS A 115 0.32 -10.23 -21.03
N PRO A 116 -0.16 -9.09 -21.54
CA PRO A 116 0.51 -8.13 -22.41
C PRO A 116 1.42 -7.11 -21.70
N LEU A 117 1.54 -7.14 -20.35
CA LEU A 117 2.40 -6.23 -19.62
C LEU A 117 3.87 -6.49 -19.99
N GLN A 118 4.63 -5.40 -20.06
CA GLN A 118 6.08 -5.44 -20.38
C GLN A 118 6.89 -4.99 -19.15
N GLU A 119 8.17 -5.36 -19.15
CA GLU A 119 9.11 -4.82 -18.17
C GLU A 119 9.26 -3.31 -18.32
N LEU A 120 9.67 -2.67 -17.22
CA LEU A 120 10.01 -1.26 -17.25
C LEU A 120 11.27 -1.01 -18.11
N SER A 121 11.28 0.14 -18.80
CA SER A 121 12.50 0.64 -19.43
C SER A 121 13.59 0.93 -18.39
N LEU A 122 14.85 1.02 -18.83
CA LEU A 122 15.97 1.38 -17.93
C LEU A 122 15.73 2.74 -17.25
N LYS A 123 15.18 3.70 -17.99
CA LYS A 123 14.82 5.01 -17.46
C LYS A 123 13.74 4.92 -16.38
N ASP A 124 12.69 4.14 -16.61
CA ASP A 124 11.60 3.99 -15.64
C ASP A 124 12.06 3.22 -14.38
N LYS A 125 13.00 2.26 -14.53
CA LYS A 125 13.65 1.59 -13.41
C LYS A 125 14.43 2.58 -12.55
N GLU A 126 15.21 3.49 -13.17
CA GLU A 126 15.95 4.51 -12.44
C GLU A 126 15.02 5.51 -11.74
N ASP A 127 13.97 5.99 -12.42
CA ASP A 127 12.96 6.87 -11.81
C ASP A 127 12.28 6.20 -10.62
N LEU A 128 11.93 4.91 -10.73
CA LEU A 128 11.33 4.14 -9.64
C LEU A 128 12.29 4.02 -8.46
N LYS A 129 13.56 3.71 -8.71
CA LYS A 129 14.61 3.62 -7.68
C LYS A 129 14.71 4.90 -6.87
N ILE A 130 14.76 6.06 -7.53
CA ILE A 130 14.80 7.37 -6.87
C ILE A 130 13.58 7.58 -5.95
N ILE A 131 12.38 7.15 -6.38
CA ILE A 131 11.17 7.25 -5.57
C ILE A 131 11.28 6.38 -4.30
N LEU A 132 11.78 5.15 -4.44
CA LEU A 132 11.95 4.22 -3.32
C LEU A 132 13.02 4.70 -2.34
N GLU A 133 14.14 5.25 -2.83
CA GLU A 133 15.21 5.85 -2.01
C GLU A 133 14.68 7.03 -1.18
N LYS A 134 13.99 7.98 -1.81
CA LYS A 134 13.39 9.13 -1.12
C LYS A 134 12.38 8.75 -0.05
N ALA A 135 11.74 7.61 -0.21
CA ALA A 135 10.80 7.06 0.76
C ALA A 135 11.46 6.14 1.80
N ASN A 136 12.78 5.99 1.80
CA ASN A 136 13.52 5.06 2.64
C ASN A 136 13.01 3.61 2.56
N VAL A 137 12.50 3.18 1.40
CA VAL A 137 12.07 1.80 1.14
C VAL A 137 13.24 0.94 0.67
N LEU A 138 14.22 1.54 -0.03
CA LEU A 138 15.48 0.90 -0.46
C LEU A 138 16.57 0.90 0.64
N ILE A 139 16.21 0.73 1.88
CA ILE A 139 17.22 0.49 2.91
C ILE A 139 17.75 -0.92 2.68
N HIS A 140 19.05 -1.06 2.37
CA HIS A 140 19.73 -2.34 2.38
C HIS A 140 19.41 -3.03 3.69
N ARG A 141 18.54 -4.02 3.66
CA ARG A 141 18.32 -4.91 4.81
C ARG A 141 19.64 -5.68 4.97
N GLN A 142 20.51 -5.23 5.84
CA GLN A 142 21.53 -6.10 6.39
C GLN A 142 20.75 -7.22 7.11
N PHE A 143 20.61 -8.36 6.44
CA PHE A 143 20.21 -9.57 7.14
C PHE A 143 21.29 -9.81 8.17
N GLY A 144 20.95 -9.60 9.44
CA GLY A 144 21.79 -9.99 10.55
C GLY A 144 22.11 -11.47 10.42
N SER A 145 23.41 -11.74 10.31
CA SER A 145 24.01 -13.05 10.39
C SER A 145 23.66 -13.77 11.70
#